data_067ddb1edc6c3da94a54483042803971
#
_entry.id   067ddb1edc6c3da94a54483042803971
#
_cell.length_a   1.000
_cell.length_b   1.000
_cell.length_c   1.000
_cell.angle_alpha   90.00
_cell.angle_beta   90.00
_cell.angle_gamma   90.00
#
_symmetry.space_group_name_H-M   'P 1'
#
loop_
_entity.id
_entity.type
_entity.pdbx_description
1 polymer ?
#
loop_
_entity_poly.entity_id
_entity_poly.type
_entity_poly.pdbx_seq_one_letter_code
_entity_poly.pdbx_strand_id
1 'polypeptide(L)'
;MSRRGALGLLAGLATAPRALAAPPAPAVSVTLRPALDRAGPAFEGWGTALAWFANVTGGWPEAERRRLADLFYGPGGLGWTIGRYNIGGGAKPGDPPHLRTGAAVPGFWRQAAGAAGQDWWRPEDESMWDWSADANQRWWLDAIKARVDQPILEAFSNSPPWFMTVSGKVSGAVKGTDDNLRPGLEPLFAAYLARVVDELQRRHGIAFRTLSPVNEPNTDYWFAANTQEGAHWSPARQAAMIVASADALRARGLKTVISAPDETNSHLFLADWEAYPDAARAAIGQLNVHSYGVVNQTGVRDVARASGIRLWMSENDTPLDKDPESLDGMNSPLAFAEHVVMDLKRLEPAAWVFWQAVEDLSTREGKPGSNWGLVKADLRGPPEGPHAIHVTAKYHAMAHFSRYIRPGYRLTPVDDLDTVGALSPDGAELVLVHVNGGIMPRDLVTPLAGWSARMVVTDATRRLQPIAGTVAPPRSIVTLVLRRG
;
A
#
# COMPACT_ATOMS: atom_id res chain seq x y z
N MET A 1 -44.80 -76.97 12.21
CA MET A 1 -45.84 -76.01 12.55
C MET A 1 -45.18 -74.80 13.19
N SER A 2 -45.10 -73.72 12.46
CA SER A 2 -44.37 -72.50 12.81
C SER A 2 -45.27 -71.49 13.51
N ARG A 3 -44.79 -70.86 14.53
CA ARG A 3 -45.36 -69.57 14.98
C ARG A 3 -44.28 -68.50 14.94
N ARG A 4 -44.46 -67.50 14.02
CA ARG A 4 -43.74 -66.28 13.95
C ARG A 4 -44.27 -65.31 15.00
N GLY A 5 -43.41 -64.84 15.88
CA GLY A 5 -43.69 -63.70 16.75
C GLY A 5 -43.13 -62.43 16.14
N ALA A 6 -43.99 -61.45 15.92
CA ALA A 6 -43.57 -60.08 15.45
C ALA A 6 -43.19 -59.26 16.68
N LEU A 7 -41.93 -58.82 16.73
CA LEU A 7 -41.47 -57.71 17.63
C LEU A 7 -41.73 -56.38 16.98
N GLY A 8 -42.59 -55.56 17.56
CA GLY A 8 -42.76 -54.16 17.20
C GLY A 8 -41.70 -53.35 17.86
N LEU A 9 -40.90 -52.63 17.03
CA LEU A 9 -39.99 -51.60 17.49
C LEU A 9 -40.78 -50.28 17.73
N LEU A 10 -40.85 -49.84 18.96
CA LEU A 10 -41.26 -48.50 19.35
C LEU A 10 -40.04 -47.57 19.20
N ALA A 11 -40.05 -46.73 18.16
CA ALA A 11 -39.07 -45.65 17.99
C ALA A 11 -39.43 -44.49 18.92
N GLY A 12 -38.75 -44.37 20.02
CA GLY A 12 -38.83 -43.17 20.88
C GLY A 12 -38.11 -41.99 20.23
N LEU A 13 -38.85 -40.98 19.83
CA LEU A 13 -38.32 -39.67 19.42
C LEU A 13 -37.73 -38.96 20.66
N ALA A 14 -36.42 -39.08 20.85
CA ALA A 14 -35.72 -38.25 21.83
C ALA A 14 -35.61 -36.82 21.26
N THR A 15 -36.41 -35.88 21.78
CA THR A 15 -36.22 -34.45 21.54
C THR A 15 -34.98 -33.99 22.29
N ALA A 16 -33.91 -33.71 21.52
CA ALA A 16 -32.72 -33.06 22.10
C ALA A 16 -33.11 -31.70 22.69
N PRO A 17 -32.66 -31.35 23.90
CA PRO A 17 -32.91 -30.04 24.47
C PRO A 17 -32.26 -29.00 23.62
N ARG A 18 -33.04 -28.05 23.11
CA ARG A 18 -32.55 -26.84 22.46
C ARG A 18 -31.73 -26.08 23.50
N ALA A 19 -30.40 -26.04 23.35
CA ALA A 19 -29.54 -25.19 24.17
C ALA A 19 -30.03 -23.75 24.01
N LEU A 20 -30.57 -23.20 25.09
CA LEU A 20 -30.87 -21.78 25.16
C LEU A 20 -29.52 -21.03 24.96
N ALA A 21 -29.42 -20.24 23.91
CA ALA A 21 -28.25 -19.37 23.70
C ALA A 21 -28.05 -18.54 24.97
N ALA A 22 -26.83 -18.53 25.50
CA ALA A 22 -26.48 -17.67 26.63
C ALA A 22 -26.85 -16.23 26.29
N PRO A 23 -27.37 -15.45 27.24
CA PRO A 23 -27.65 -14.03 27.01
C PRO A 23 -26.36 -13.34 26.51
N PRO A 24 -26.46 -12.41 25.54
CA PRO A 24 -25.29 -11.71 25.04
C PRO A 24 -24.57 -11.02 26.20
N ALA A 25 -23.24 -11.06 26.19
CA ALA A 25 -22.43 -10.39 27.19
C ALA A 25 -22.77 -8.87 27.21
N PRO A 26 -22.82 -8.25 28.40
CA PRO A 26 -23.07 -6.82 28.48
C PRO A 26 -21.98 -6.04 27.72
N ALA A 27 -22.38 -5.00 26.97
CA ALA A 27 -21.47 -4.16 26.24
C ALA A 27 -20.69 -3.22 27.17
N VAL A 28 -19.41 -3.03 26.90
CA VAL A 28 -18.58 -2.02 27.57
C VAL A 28 -18.85 -0.66 26.90
N SER A 29 -19.23 0.35 27.66
CA SER A 29 -19.45 1.70 27.11
C SER A 29 -18.10 2.37 26.81
N VAL A 30 -17.93 2.83 25.55
CA VAL A 30 -16.76 3.58 25.07
C VAL A 30 -17.26 4.92 24.56
N THR A 31 -16.86 6.02 25.24
CA THR A 31 -17.23 7.36 24.80
C THR A 31 -16.18 7.89 23.82
N LEU A 32 -16.62 8.24 22.61
CA LEU A 32 -15.78 8.80 21.54
C LEU A 32 -15.97 10.32 21.48
N ARG A 33 -14.94 11.10 21.75
CA ARG A 33 -14.96 12.58 21.71
C ARG A 33 -14.10 13.11 20.58
N PRO A 34 -14.64 13.29 19.36
CA PRO A 34 -13.92 13.90 18.27
C PRO A 34 -13.74 15.41 18.49
N ALA A 35 -12.51 15.91 18.29
CA ALA A 35 -12.16 17.32 18.36
C ALA A 35 -12.35 17.97 16.98
N LEU A 36 -13.60 18.36 16.64
CA LEU A 36 -13.95 18.84 15.29
C LEU A 36 -13.26 20.16 14.92
N ASP A 37 -12.91 20.98 15.90
CA ASP A 37 -12.16 22.24 15.77
C ASP A 37 -10.67 22.05 15.54
N ARG A 38 -10.15 20.81 15.70
CA ARG A 38 -8.75 20.44 15.54
C ARG A 38 -8.51 19.53 14.34
N ALA A 39 -9.41 19.55 13.37
CA ALA A 39 -9.26 18.77 12.13
C ALA A 39 -8.01 19.20 11.36
N GLY A 40 -7.22 18.22 10.94
CA GLY A 40 -5.97 18.41 10.21
C GLY A 40 -6.15 18.94 8.78
N PRO A 41 -5.09 18.92 7.98
CA PRO A 41 -5.16 19.25 6.55
C PRO A 41 -6.03 18.26 5.78
N ALA A 42 -6.40 18.62 4.55
CA ALA A 42 -7.17 17.76 3.67
C ALA A 42 -6.39 16.46 3.37
N PHE A 43 -7.04 15.33 3.61
CA PHE A 43 -6.53 14.01 3.26
C PHE A 43 -6.61 13.80 1.74
N GLU A 44 -5.53 13.36 1.12
CA GLU A 44 -5.43 13.26 -0.33
C GLU A 44 -5.96 11.94 -0.87
N GLY A 45 -5.98 10.90 -0.05
CA GLY A 45 -6.57 9.63 -0.43
C GLY A 45 -5.73 8.40 -0.10
N TRP A 46 -6.15 7.30 -0.72
CA TRP A 46 -5.65 5.96 -0.55
C TRP A 46 -5.16 5.40 -1.88
N GLY A 47 -4.22 4.49 -1.84
CA GLY A 47 -3.74 3.84 -3.05
C GLY A 47 -2.86 2.64 -2.80
N THR A 48 -2.12 2.23 -3.85
CA THR A 48 -1.17 1.12 -3.77
C THR A 48 0.05 1.37 -4.64
N ALA A 49 1.19 0.76 -4.26
CA ALA A 49 2.28 0.57 -5.21
C ALA A 49 1.85 -0.47 -6.26
N LEU A 50 2.26 -0.25 -7.51
CA LEU A 50 1.95 -1.12 -8.65
C LEU A 50 2.97 -2.25 -8.82
N ALA A 51 4.12 -2.18 -8.12
CA ALA A 51 5.06 -3.29 -8.05
C ALA A 51 4.42 -4.41 -7.19
N TRP A 52 4.56 -5.51 -7.55
CA TRP A 52 5.01 -6.47 -8.49
C TRP A 52 3.85 -6.98 -9.33
N PHE A 53 2.64 -6.99 -8.72
CA PHE A 53 1.44 -7.56 -9.30
C PHE A 53 1.08 -6.94 -10.66
N ALA A 54 1.26 -5.63 -10.80
CA ALA A 54 0.90 -4.91 -12.01
C ALA A 54 1.75 -5.33 -13.21
N ASN A 55 3.04 -5.68 -12.97
CA ASN A 55 3.91 -6.22 -13.99
C ASN A 55 3.42 -7.59 -14.56
N VAL A 56 2.64 -8.33 -13.77
CA VAL A 56 2.02 -9.59 -14.19
C VAL A 56 0.61 -9.35 -14.72
N THR A 57 -0.25 -8.81 -13.86
CA THR A 57 -1.69 -8.74 -14.11
C THR A 57 -2.08 -7.75 -15.21
N GLY A 58 -1.22 -6.77 -15.53
CA GLY A 58 -1.43 -5.88 -16.67
C GLY A 58 -1.38 -6.60 -18.02
N GLY A 59 -0.75 -7.78 -18.08
CA GLY A 59 -0.73 -8.66 -19.25
C GLY A 59 -1.88 -9.68 -19.30
N TRP A 60 -2.74 -9.74 -18.29
CA TRP A 60 -3.84 -10.70 -18.22
C TRP A 60 -4.97 -10.39 -19.21
N PRO A 61 -5.88 -11.36 -19.46
CA PRO A 61 -7.09 -11.12 -20.25
C PRO A 61 -7.86 -9.91 -19.74
N GLU A 62 -8.39 -9.13 -20.68
CA GLU A 62 -9.00 -7.81 -20.39
C GLU A 62 -10.09 -7.86 -19.32
N ALA A 63 -10.92 -8.89 -19.30
CA ALA A 63 -11.98 -9.03 -18.30
C ALA A 63 -11.43 -9.19 -16.87
N GLU A 64 -10.32 -9.91 -16.70
CA GLU A 64 -9.75 -10.22 -15.40
C GLU A 64 -8.97 -9.02 -14.83
N ARG A 65 -8.12 -8.39 -15.65
CA ARG A 65 -7.39 -7.20 -15.21
C ARG A 65 -8.32 -6.01 -14.96
N ARG A 66 -9.41 -5.85 -15.73
CA ARG A 66 -10.47 -4.85 -15.44
C ARG A 66 -11.16 -5.13 -14.12
N ARG A 67 -11.50 -6.39 -13.84
CA ARG A 67 -12.09 -6.79 -12.56
C ARG A 67 -11.20 -6.40 -11.39
N LEU A 68 -9.88 -6.65 -11.48
CA LEU A 68 -8.93 -6.22 -10.46
C LEU A 68 -8.91 -4.68 -10.31
N ALA A 69 -8.85 -3.95 -11.42
CA ALA A 69 -8.87 -2.49 -11.39
C ALA A 69 -10.17 -1.93 -10.79
N ASP A 70 -11.31 -2.55 -11.04
CA ASP A 70 -12.61 -2.18 -10.46
C ASP A 70 -12.66 -2.43 -8.95
N LEU A 71 -12.05 -3.52 -8.46
CA LEU A 71 -11.94 -3.79 -7.02
C LEU A 71 -11.20 -2.67 -6.28
N PHE A 72 -10.18 -2.07 -6.88
CA PHE A 72 -9.37 -1.06 -6.20
C PHE A 72 -9.81 0.37 -6.49
N TYR A 73 -10.01 0.71 -7.75
CA TYR A 73 -10.24 2.08 -8.21
C TYR A 73 -11.69 2.35 -8.66
N GLY A 74 -12.49 1.32 -8.84
CA GLY A 74 -13.90 1.47 -9.23
C GLY A 74 -14.78 2.01 -8.10
N PRO A 75 -15.92 2.64 -8.43
CA PRO A 75 -16.83 3.24 -7.44
C PRO A 75 -17.48 2.21 -6.50
N GLY A 76 -17.62 0.97 -6.93
CA GLY A 76 -18.09 -0.16 -6.12
C GLY A 76 -16.99 -0.87 -5.33
N GLY A 77 -15.72 -0.57 -5.62
CA GLY A 77 -14.54 -1.14 -4.99
C GLY A 77 -14.06 -0.34 -3.79
N LEU A 78 -12.73 -0.30 -3.59
CA LEU A 78 -12.11 0.50 -2.54
C LEU A 78 -12.15 2.01 -2.81
N GLY A 79 -12.34 2.39 -4.08
CA GLY A 79 -12.38 3.79 -4.52
C GLY A 79 -11.07 4.53 -4.28
N TRP A 80 -9.94 3.86 -4.43
CA TRP A 80 -8.62 4.46 -4.32
C TRP A 80 -8.38 5.52 -5.41
N THR A 81 -7.44 6.43 -5.14
CA THR A 81 -7.15 7.56 -6.02
C THR A 81 -5.65 7.74 -6.28
N ILE A 82 -4.81 6.94 -5.64
CA ILE A 82 -3.35 7.05 -5.72
C ILE A 82 -2.76 5.78 -6.34
N GLY A 83 -1.78 5.96 -7.23
CA GLY A 83 -0.97 4.87 -7.78
C GLY A 83 0.52 5.22 -7.70
N ARG A 84 1.34 4.32 -7.11
CA ARG A 84 2.80 4.42 -7.13
C ARG A 84 3.35 3.50 -8.21
N TYR A 85 3.99 4.08 -9.20
CA TYR A 85 4.54 3.39 -10.35
C TYR A 85 6.04 3.11 -10.18
N ASN A 86 6.45 1.85 -10.25
CA ASN A 86 7.86 1.48 -10.16
C ASN A 86 8.56 1.64 -11.51
N ILE A 87 9.49 2.59 -11.63
CA ILE A 87 10.42 2.65 -12.74
C ILE A 87 11.47 1.55 -12.54
N GLY A 88 11.33 0.44 -13.26
CA GLY A 88 12.18 -0.72 -13.12
C GLY A 88 13.64 -0.45 -13.49
N GLY A 89 14.54 -1.08 -12.76
CA GLY A 89 15.97 -1.13 -13.13
C GLY A 89 16.22 -2.00 -14.35
N GLY A 90 15.42 -3.02 -14.55
CA GLY A 90 15.64 -4.03 -15.60
C GLY A 90 16.83 -4.91 -15.28
N ALA A 91 16.56 -6.18 -15.00
CA ALA A 91 17.61 -7.18 -14.73
C ALA A 91 18.49 -7.45 -15.96
N LYS A 92 19.74 -7.84 -15.73
CA LYS A 92 20.67 -8.21 -16.79
C LYS A 92 20.09 -9.35 -17.63
N PRO A 93 20.06 -9.24 -18.97
CA PRO A 93 19.64 -10.33 -19.84
C PRO A 93 20.43 -11.62 -19.57
N GLY A 94 19.71 -12.73 -19.41
CA GLY A 94 20.33 -14.03 -19.11
C GLY A 94 20.64 -14.27 -17.63
N ASP A 95 20.41 -13.30 -16.75
CA ASP A 95 20.41 -13.57 -15.30
C ASP A 95 19.30 -14.58 -14.97
N PRO A 96 19.61 -15.60 -14.15
CA PRO A 96 18.59 -16.54 -13.73
C PRO A 96 17.46 -15.82 -13.00
N PRO A 97 16.24 -16.34 -13.07
CA PRO A 97 15.08 -15.74 -12.42
C PRO A 97 15.11 -15.98 -10.91
N HIS A 98 16.08 -15.36 -10.22
CA HIS A 98 16.13 -15.37 -8.75
C HIS A 98 15.13 -14.38 -8.13
N LEU A 99 14.64 -13.43 -8.92
CA LEU A 99 13.59 -12.51 -8.49
C LEU A 99 12.24 -13.22 -8.47
N ARG A 100 11.43 -12.91 -7.47
CA ARG A 100 10.07 -13.46 -7.33
C ARG A 100 9.17 -13.01 -8.49
N THR A 101 8.05 -13.70 -8.66
CA THR A 101 7.07 -13.40 -9.71
C THR A 101 6.65 -11.92 -9.69
N GLY A 102 6.78 -11.24 -10.81
CA GLY A 102 6.47 -9.82 -10.97
C GLY A 102 7.57 -8.85 -10.54
N ALA A 103 8.56 -9.27 -9.74
CA ALA A 103 9.58 -8.38 -9.19
C ALA A 103 10.71 -8.02 -10.18
N ALA A 104 10.79 -8.68 -11.32
CA ALA A 104 11.69 -8.30 -12.41
C ALA A 104 10.99 -7.25 -13.29
N VAL A 105 11.04 -5.98 -12.89
CA VAL A 105 10.38 -4.91 -13.62
C VAL A 105 11.23 -4.47 -14.81
N PRO A 106 10.66 -4.36 -16.01
CA PRO A 106 11.41 -3.95 -17.20
C PRO A 106 12.00 -2.55 -17.04
N GLY A 107 13.27 -2.38 -17.43
CA GLY A 107 13.86 -1.05 -17.59
C GLY A 107 13.60 -0.50 -18.99
N PHE A 108 13.61 0.83 -19.15
CA PHE A 108 13.39 1.52 -20.43
C PHE A 108 14.67 1.64 -21.28
N TRP A 109 15.55 0.69 -21.16
CA TRP A 109 16.82 0.65 -21.89
C TRP A 109 16.90 -0.53 -22.87
N ARG A 110 17.67 -0.35 -23.93
CA ARG A 110 17.94 -1.38 -24.93
C ARG A 110 19.44 -1.56 -25.08
N GLN A 111 19.92 -2.77 -24.84
CA GLN A 111 21.32 -3.12 -25.07
C GLN A 111 21.52 -3.48 -26.53
N ALA A 112 22.46 -2.78 -27.19
CA ALA A 112 22.81 -3.10 -28.57
C ALA A 112 23.46 -4.47 -28.67
N ALA A 113 23.27 -5.17 -29.80
CA ALA A 113 23.92 -6.44 -30.06
C ALA A 113 25.45 -6.30 -29.98
N GLY A 114 26.11 -7.18 -29.23
CA GLY A 114 27.56 -7.14 -29.01
C GLY A 114 28.06 -6.16 -27.97
N ALA A 115 27.21 -5.32 -27.38
CA ALA A 115 27.61 -4.47 -26.27
C ALA A 115 27.95 -5.34 -25.05
N ALA A 116 29.15 -5.11 -24.48
CA ALA A 116 29.67 -5.86 -23.33
C ALA A 116 30.00 -4.94 -22.17
N GLY A 117 30.12 -5.52 -20.96
CA GLY A 117 30.40 -4.77 -19.76
C GLY A 117 29.18 -3.95 -19.28
N GLN A 118 29.45 -2.82 -18.64
CA GLN A 118 28.42 -1.96 -18.01
C GLN A 118 28.43 -0.52 -18.58
N ASP A 119 29.43 -0.10 -19.35
CA ASP A 119 29.62 1.28 -19.81
C ASP A 119 29.13 1.53 -21.24
N TRP A 120 28.14 0.78 -21.68
CA TRP A 120 27.64 0.84 -23.06
C TRP A 120 26.50 1.85 -23.23
N TRP A 121 25.72 2.15 -22.19
CA TRP A 121 24.51 2.94 -22.28
C TRP A 121 24.78 4.45 -22.32
N ARG A 122 24.09 5.17 -23.20
CA ARG A 122 24.17 6.62 -23.40
C ARG A 122 22.76 7.21 -23.44
N PRO A 123 22.39 8.13 -22.52
CA PRO A 123 21.04 8.71 -22.47
C PRO A 123 20.70 9.60 -23.68
N GLU A 124 21.69 10.11 -24.39
CA GLU A 124 21.55 10.91 -25.61
C GLU A 124 21.28 10.08 -26.87
N ASP A 125 21.53 8.81 -26.85
CA ASP A 125 21.30 7.90 -27.98
C ASP A 125 19.90 7.26 -27.87
N GLU A 126 18.96 7.74 -28.72
CA GLU A 126 17.57 7.24 -28.75
C GLU A 126 17.48 5.75 -29.07
N SER A 127 18.44 5.17 -29.77
CA SER A 127 18.44 3.73 -30.08
C SER A 127 18.67 2.84 -28.85
N MET A 128 19.21 3.43 -27.76
CA MET A 128 19.46 2.75 -26.48
C MET A 128 18.28 2.83 -25.51
N TRP A 129 17.16 3.40 -25.96
CA TRP A 129 15.91 3.43 -25.19
C TRP A 129 14.89 2.45 -25.75
N ASP A 130 14.10 1.84 -24.87
CA ASP A 130 12.97 1.01 -25.23
C ASP A 130 11.67 1.57 -24.64
N TRP A 131 11.03 2.43 -25.41
CA TRP A 131 9.75 3.05 -25.00
C TRP A 131 8.55 2.10 -25.10
N SER A 132 8.72 0.89 -25.59
CA SER A 132 7.72 -0.18 -25.55
C SER A 132 7.75 -0.98 -24.25
N ALA A 133 8.83 -0.86 -23.46
CA ALA A 133 9.00 -1.57 -22.20
C ALA A 133 7.88 -1.28 -21.21
N ASP A 134 7.71 -2.19 -20.28
CA ASP A 134 6.79 -2.09 -19.12
C ASP A 134 5.32 -1.79 -19.50
N ALA A 135 4.83 -2.41 -20.55
CA ALA A 135 3.45 -2.24 -21.01
C ALA A 135 2.41 -2.63 -19.93
N ASN A 136 2.74 -3.59 -19.08
CA ASN A 136 1.82 -4.11 -18.07
C ASN A 136 1.53 -3.11 -16.94
N GLN A 137 2.55 -2.48 -16.35
CA GLN A 137 2.31 -1.43 -15.35
C GLN A 137 1.69 -0.18 -15.97
N ARG A 138 2.07 0.17 -17.23
CA ARG A 138 1.45 1.28 -17.95
C ARG A 138 -0.05 1.07 -18.17
N TRP A 139 -0.48 -0.17 -18.46
CA TRP A 139 -1.91 -0.48 -18.50
C TRP A 139 -2.63 -0.13 -17.20
N TRP A 140 -2.00 -0.40 -16.04
CA TRP A 140 -2.58 -0.03 -14.75
C TRP A 140 -2.71 1.48 -14.57
N LEU A 141 -1.72 2.26 -14.99
CA LEU A 141 -1.82 3.72 -14.96
C LEU A 141 -2.99 4.23 -15.81
N ASP A 142 -3.19 3.68 -17.00
CA ASP A 142 -4.34 4.00 -17.84
C ASP A 142 -5.66 3.52 -17.23
N ALA A 143 -5.68 2.36 -16.59
CA ALA A 143 -6.85 1.86 -15.88
C ALA A 143 -7.25 2.74 -14.69
N ILE A 144 -6.27 3.29 -13.96
CA ILE A 144 -6.49 4.27 -12.88
C ILE A 144 -7.09 5.56 -13.45
N LYS A 145 -6.48 6.13 -14.48
CA LYS A 145 -6.97 7.35 -15.15
C LYS A 145 -8.39 7.21 -15.70
N ALA A 146 -8.76 6.01 -16.16
CA ALA A 146 -10.10 5.74 -16.66
C ALA A 146 -11.17 5.65 -15.56
N ARG A 147 -10.79 5.51 -14.29
CA ARG A 147 -11.71 5.32 -13.14
C ARG A 147 -11.70 6.47 -12.15
N VAL A 148 -10.66 7.26 -12.16
CA VAL A 148 -10.43 8.34 -11.19
C VAL A 148 -10.23 9.64 -11.94
N ASP A 149 -11.06 10.61 -11.66
CA ASP A 149 -11.05 11.94 -12.34
C ASP A 149 -9.72 12.67 -12.18
N GLN A 150 -9.19 12.69 -10.97
CA GLN A 150 -7.94 13.37 -10.63
C GLN A 150 -7.04 12.42 -9.84
N PRO A 151 -6.44 11.43 -10.51
CA PRO A 151 -5.56 10.49 -9.83
C PRO A 151 -4.26 11.18 -9.43
N ILE A 152 -3.74 10.82 -8.27
CA ILE A 152 -2.40 11.22 -7.86
C ILE A 152 -1.46 10.07 -8.19
N LEU A 153 -0.53 10.33 -9.09
CA LEU A 153 0.46 9.35 -9.52
C LEU A 153 1.84 9.75 -8.99
N GLU A 154 2.51 8.82 -8.35
CA GLU A 154 3.91 8.92 -7.94
C GLU A 154 4.73 7.92 -8.73
N ALA A 155 5.88 8.34 -9.26
CA ALA A 155 6.90 7.44 -9.75
C ALA A 155 7.90 7.15 -8.63
N PHE A 156 8.39 5.92 -8.53
CA PHE A 156 9.46 5.57 -7.60
C PHE A 156 10.42 4.55 -8.24
N SER A 157 11.59 4.37 -7.69
CA SER A 157 12.55 3.40 -8.17
C SER A 157 13.11 2.56 -7.04
N ASN A 158 13.01 1.23 -7.17
CA ASN A 158 13.62 0.29 -6.24
C ASN A 158 15.13 0.13 -6.48
N SER A 159 15.59 0.20 -7.72
CA SER A 159 16.98 -0.03 -8.07
C SER A 159 17.39 0.71 -9.35
N PRO A 160 18.64 1.15 -9.45
CA PRO A 160 19.21 1.55 -10.72
C PRO A 160 19.24 0.39 -11.73
N PRO A 161 19.28 0.67 -13.05
CA PRO A 161 19.54 -0.34 -14.07
C PRO A 161 20.79 -1.16 -13.76
N TRP A 162 20.74 -2.48 -14.03
CA TRP A 162 21.81 -3.41 -13.67
C TRP A 162 23.22 -2.95 -14.09
N PHE A 163 23.33 -2.26 -15.22
CA PHE A 163 24.62 -1.77 -15.73
C PHE A 163 25.14 -0.53 -15.00
N MET A 164 24.30 0.12 -14.19
CA MET A 164 24.72 1.21 -13.30
C MET A 164 25.06 0.73 -11.89
N THR A 165 24.80 -0.54 -11.56
CA THR A 165 25.04 -1.07 -10.22
C THR A 165 26.46 -1.62 -10.04
N VAL A 166 26.98 -1.58 -8.81
CA VAL A 166 28.29 -2.13 -8.46
C VAL A 166 28.31 -3.65 -8.63
N SER A 167 27.23 -4.31 -8.20
CA SER A 167 27.11 -5.78 -8.23
C SER A 167 26.74 -6.34 -9.62
N GLY A 168 26.28 -5.51 -10.55
CA GLY A 168 25.63 -5.96 -11.78
C GLY A 168 24.25 -6.57 -11.57
N LYS A 169 23.65 -6.41 -10.37
CA LYS A 169 22.33 -6.92 -9.99
C LYS A 169 21.41 -5.78 -9.55
N VAL A 170 20.15 -5.87 -9.94
CA VAL A 170 19.11 -4.91 -9.50
C VAL A 170 18.58 -5.22 -8.11
N SER A 171 18.96 -6.32 -7.51
CA SER A 171 18.47 -6.78 -6.19
C SER A 171 19.31 -6.29 -5.01
N GLY A 172 20.47 -5.69 -5.27
CA GLY A 172 21.33 -5.13 -4.23
C GLY A 172 22.82 -5.40 -4.43
N ALA A 173 23.62 -5.04 -3.44
CA ALA A 173 25.07 -5.19 -3.42
C ALA A 173 25.49 -6.57 -2.87
N VAL A 174 26.79 -6.82 -2.79
CA VAL A 174 27.34 -8.06 -2.17
C VAL A 174 26.97 -8.12 -0.70
N LYS A 175 27.08 -6.99 0.00
CA LYS A 175 26.57 -6.81 1.37
C LYS A 175 25.38 -5.87 1.34
N GLY A 176 24.36 -6.15 2.14
CA GLY A 176 23.13 -5.37 2.20
C GLY A 176 23.32 -3.90 2.63
N THR A 177 24.45 -3.59 3.25
CA THR A 177 24.83 -2.26 3.72
C THR A 177 25.74 -1.50 2.76
N ASP A 178 26.10 -2.07 1.61
CA ASP A 178 26.97 -1.41 0.63
C ASP A 178 26.13 -0.70 -0.42
N ASP A 179 26.48 0.54 -0.74
CA ASP A 179 25.82 1.31 -1.80
C ASP A 179 25.96 0.60 -3.15
N ASN A 180 24.86 0.38 -3.84
CA ASN A 180 24.85 -0.41 -5.07
C ASN A 180 24.94 0.41 -6.36
N LEU A 181 24.70 1.72 -6.34
CA LEU A 181 25.00 2.55 -7.52
C LEU A 181 26.51 2.74 -7.62
N ARG A 182 27.07 2.54 -8.83
CA ARG A 182 28.50 2.83 -9.11
C ARG A 182 28.80 4.31 -8.79
N PRO A 183 29.96 4.61 -8.17
CA PRO A 183 30.31 5.97 -7.77
C PRO A 183 30.28 6.94 -8.95
N GLY A 184 29.70 8.13 -8.74
CA GLY A 184 29.63 9.20 -9.72
C GLY A 184 28.53 9.03 -10.79
N LEU A 185 27.70 7.99 -10.71
CA LEU A 185 26.60 7.78 -11.66
C LEU A 185 25.27 8.39 -11.20
N GLU A 186 25.22 9.14 -10.10
CA GLU A 186 23.99 9.81 -9.65
C GLU A 186 23.37 10.72 -10.72
N PRO A 187 24.13 11.56 -11.46
CA PRO A 187 23.57 12.37 -12.53
C PRO A 187 23.03 11.52 -13.69
N LEU A 188 23.69 10.40 -14.01
CA LEU A 188 23.26 9.51 -15.08
C LEU A 188 21.97 8.78 -14.73
N PHE A 189 21.86 8.29 -13.49
CA PHE A 189 20.64 7.64 -13.01
C PHE A 189 19.49 8.65 -12.86
N ALA A 190 19.76 9.85 -12.37
CA ALA A 190 18.77 10.94 -12.33
C ALA A 190 18.27 11.30 -13.74
N ALA A 191 19.15 11.36 -14.74
CA ALA A 191 18.77 11.59 -16.13
C ALA A 191 17.89 10.46 -16.68
N TYR A 192 18.18 9.20 -16.34
CA TYR A 192 17.31 8.05 -16.67
C TYR A 192 15.90 8.22 -16.09
N LEU A 193 15.78 8.46 -14.78
CA LEU A 193 14.49 8.60 -14.11
C LEU A 193 13.68 9.78 -14.68
N ALA A 194 14.31 10.95 -14.80
CA ALA A 194 13.64 12.15 -15.31
C ALA A 194 13.21 11.98 -16.79
N ARG A 195 14.00 11.26 -17.60
CA ARG A 195 13.62 10.97 -19.00
C ARG A 195 12.42 10.03 -19.06
N VAL A 196 12.37 9.00 -18.21
CA VAL A 196 11.21 8.09 -18.15
C VAL A 196 9.95 8.85 -17.75
N VAL A 197 10.01 9.69 -16.71
CA VAL A 197 8.89 10.55 -16.29
C VAL A 197 8.41 11.45 -17.45
N ASP A 198 9.32 12.13 -18.14
CA ASP A 198 9.01 13.00 -19.28
C ASP A 198 8.35 12.23 -20.43
N GLU A 199 8.91 11.10 -20.82
CA GLU A 199 8.40 10.32 -21.95
C GLU A 199 7.04 9.67 -21.65
N LEU A 200 6.80 9.20 -20.43
CA LEU A 200 5.49 8.70 -20.02
C LEU A 200 4.45 9.82 -20.04
N GLN A 201 4.81 11.03 -19.63
CA GLN A 201 3.93 12.19 -19.74
C GLN A 201 3.63 12.54 -21.20
N ARG A 202 4.66 12.61 -22.05
CA ARG A 202 4.52 13.01 -23.46
C ARG A 202 3.82 11.97 -24.32
N ARG A 203 4.13 10.67 -24.14
CA ARG A 203 3.60 9.58 -24.98
C ARG A 203 2.24 9.06 -24.52
N HIS A 204 1.99 9.07 -23.21
CA HIS A 204 0.83 8.41 -22.61
C HIS A 204 -0.04 9.35 -21.77
N GLY A 205 0.33 10.64 -21.67
CA GLY A 205 -0.40 11.61 -20.83
C GLY A 205 -0.42 11.22 -19.35
N ILE A 206 0.65 10.54 -18.88
CA ILE A 206 0.81 10.11 -17.49
C ILE A 206 1.66 11.15 -16.79
N ALA A 207 1.02 12.03 -16.00
CA ALA A 207 1.69 13.06 -15.24
C ALA A 207 1.94 12.57 -13.80
N PHE A 208 3.20 12.38 -13.44
CA PHE A 208 3.59 12.09 -12.07
C PHE A 208 3.71 13.37 -11.25
N ARG A 209 3.04 13.42 -10.11
CA ARG A 209 3.15 14.53 -9.17
C ARG A 209 4.50 14.51 -8.47
N THR A 210 4.96 13.33 -8.09
CA THR A 210 6.22 13.13 -7.36
C THR A 210 7.06 12.01 -7.98
N LEU A 211 8.36 12.08 -7.73
CA LEU A 211 9.34 11.05 -8.00
C LEU A 211 10.11 10.74 -6.72
N SER A 212 10.04 9.48 -6.26
CA SER A 212 10.92 8.93 -5.24
C SER A 212 12.10 8.22 -5.92
N PRO A 213 13.31 8.82 -5.93
CA PRO A 213 14.42 8.29 -6.69
C PRO A 213 15.07 7.06 -6.08
N VAL A 214 14.82 6.81 -4.79
CA VAL A 214 15.33 5.68 -4.02
C VAL A 214 14.23 5.18 -3.09
N ASN A 215 14.18 3.86 -2.84
CA ASN A 215 13.19 3.21 -1.98
C ASN A 215 13.90 2.41 -0.90
N GLU A 216 13.49 2.59 0.36
CA GLU A 216 14.07 1.94 1.55
C GLU A 216 15.61 1.99 1.58
N PRO A 217 16.17 3.17 1.35
CA PRO A 217 17.57 3.28 0.97
C PRO A 217 18.55 2.91 2.09
N ASN A 218 18.26 3.18 3.36
CA ASN A 218 19.19 2.93 4.48
C ASN A 218 18.90 1.62 5.22
N THR A 219 18.32 0.65 4.54
CA THR A 219 18.09 -0.69 5.08
C THR A 219 19.25 -1.65 4.73
N ASP A 220 19.47 -2.65 5.58
CA ASP A 220 20.63 -3.55 5.52
C ASP A 220 20.38 -4.87 4.78
N TYR A 221 19.21 -5.03 4.16
CA TYR A 221 18.82 -6.29 3.49
C TYR A 221 18.91 -6.26 1.95
N TRP A 222 19.40 -5.18 1.34
CA TRP A 222 19.54 -5.08 -0.12
C TRP A 222 20.82 -5.76 -0.62
N PHE A 223 20.80 -7.08 -0.70
CA PHE A 223 21.93 -7.87 -1.21
C PHE A 223 21.63 -8.58 -2.54
N ALA A 224 22.66 -8.86 -3.31
CA ALA A 224 22.57 -9.36 -4.69
C ALA A 224 21.75 -10.65 -4.85
N ALA A 225 21.63 -11.48 -3.81
CA ALA A 225 20.81 -12.70 -3.82
C ALA A 225 19.36 -12.47 -3.35
N ASN A 226 18.95 -11.22 -3.10
CA ASN A 226 17.57 -10.89 -2.73
C ASN A 226 16.61 -11.20 -3.87
N THR A 227 15.34 -11.46 -3.55
CA THR A 227 14.31 -11.90 -4.52
C THR A 227 13.48 -10.77 -5.10
N GLN A 228 13.89 -9.53 -4.90
CA GLN A 228 13.23 -8.33 -5.43
C GLN A 228 14.26 -7.27 -5.81
N GLU A 229 13.87 -6.29 -6.63
CA GLU A 229 14.68 -5.11 -6.89
C GLU A 229 14.87 -4.30 -5.60
N GLY A 230 16.05 -3.74 -5.41
CA GLY A 230 16.40 -2.87 -4.30
C GLY A 230 17.86 -2.47 -4.30
N ALA A 231 18.17 -1.37 -3.66
CA ALA A 231 19.54 -0.88 -3.54
C ALA A 231 19.71 -0.11 -2.23
N HIS A 232 20.80 -0.39 -1.51
CA HIS A 232 21.22 0.42 -0.38
C HIS A 232 21.84 1.73 -0.88
N TRP A 233 21.58 2.81 -0.13
CA TRP A 233 22.12 4.14 -0.32
C TRP A 233 22.44 4.76 1.02
N SER A 234 23.71 5.04 1.29
CA SER A 234 24.09 5.82 2.47
C SER A 234 23.41 7.22 2.44
N PRO A 235 23.12 7.85 3.58
CA PRO A 235 22.46 9.17 3.62
C PRO A 235 23.12 10.23 2.74
N ALA A 236 24.45 10.21 2.62
CA ALA A 236 25.18 11.10 1.72
C ALA A 236 24.87 10.83 0.23
N ARG A 237 24.74 9.55 -0.15
CA ARG A 237 24.39 9.16 -1.52
C ARG A 237 22.92 9.45 -1.84
N GLN A 238 22.03 9.24 -0.86
CA GLN A 238 20.63 9.66 -0.97
C GLN A 238 20.51 11.15 -1.24
N ALA A 239 21.21 11.98 -0.44
CA ALA A 239 21.22 13.43 -0.61
C ALA A 239 21.71 13.86 -1.99
N ALA A 240 22.78 13.24 -2.49
CA ALA A 240 23.28 13.49 -3.85
C ALA A 240 22.24 13.10 -4.93
N MET A 241 21.55 11.97 -4.75
CA MET A 241 20.55 11.49 -5.68
C MET A 241 19.28 12.36 -5.69
N ILE A 242 18.85 12.84 -4.52
CA ILE A 242 17.75 13.80 -4.36
C ILE A 242 18.01 15.07 -5.17
N VAL A 243 19.19 15.70 -4.97
CA VAL A 243 19.56 16.92 -5.68
C VAL A 243 19.70 16.67 -7.19
N ALA A 244 20.41 15.62 -7.59
CA ALA A 244 20.58 15.29 -9.00
C ALA A 244 19.25 15.02 -9.71
N SER A 245 18.31 14.35 -9.05
CA SER A 245 16.97 14.09 -9.60
C SER A 245 16.12 15.35 -9.72
N ALA A 246 16.17 16.24 -8.72
CA ALA A 246 15.48 17.52 -8.78
C ALA A 246 16.01 18.40 -9.94
N ASP A 247 17.32 18.42 -10.13
CA ASP A 247 17.96 19.16 -11.23
C ASP A 247 17.60 18.56 -12.59
N ALA A 248 17.59 17.23 -12.72
CA ALA A 248 17.23 16.56 -13.96
C ALA A 248 15.76 16.78 -14.34
N LEU A 249 14.84 16.77 -13.38
CA LEU A 249 13.41 17.10 -13.61
C LEU A 249 13.25 18.56 -14.04
N ARG A 250 13.92 19.47 -13.36
CA ARG A 250 13.89 20.90 -13.67
C ARG A 250 14.46 21.20 -15.06
N ALA A 251 15.58 20.57 -15.42
CA ALA A 251 16.19 20.73 -16.74
C ALA A 251 15.27 20.30 -17.89
N ARG A 252 14.29 19.41 -17.61
CA ARG A 252 13.24 19.00 -18.56
C ARG A 252 11.97 19.84 -18.49
N GLY A 253 11.90 20.84 -17.61
CA GLY A 253 10.70 21.65 -17.40
C GLY A 253 9.53 20.90 -16.78
N LEU A 254 9.79 19.78 -16.11
CA LEU A 254 8.75 18.96 -15.45
C LEU A 254 8.30 19.62 -14.15
N LYS A 255 7.01 19.48 -13.84
CA LYS A 255 6.42 19.95 -12.58
C LYS A 255 6.50 18.90 -11.46
N THR A 256 6.96 17.71 -11.76
CA THR A 256 7.19 16.63 -10.82
C THR A 256 8.21 17.05 -9.77
N VAL A 257 7.89 16.87 -8.49
CA VAL A 257 8.79 17.18 -7.36
C VAL A 257 9.35 15.91 -6.74
N ILE A 258 10.41 16.03 -5.94
CA ILE A 258 11.00 14.87 -5.27
C ILE A 258 10.19 14.50 -4.04
N SER A 259 9.92 13.21 -3.86
CA SER A 259 9.50 12.60 -2.61
C SER A 259 10.66 11.80 -2.00
N ALA A 260 10.89 11.96 -0.69
CA ALA A 260 12.01 11.34 0.04
C ALA A 260 11.78 11.41 1.55
N PRO A 261 12.54 10.66 2.38
CA PRO A 261 13.50 9.65 2.01
C PRO A 261 12.90 8.32 1.55
N ASP A 262 11.61 8.08 1.76
CA ASP A 262 10.89 6.83 1.40
C ASP A 262 11.47 5.61 2.14
N GLU A 263 11.76 5.81 3.42
CA GLU A 263 12.43 4.83 4.28
C GLU A 263 11.48 3.80 4.88
N THR A 264 12.00 2.60 5.13
CA THR A 264 11.31 1.43 5.69
C THR A 264 10.53 1.75 6.96
N ASN A 265 11.04 2.67 7.79
CA ASN A 265 10.41 3.04 9.06
C ASN A 265 10.81 4.44 9.52
N SER A 266 10.07 4.92 10.50
CA SER A 266 10.29 6.26 11.08
C SER A 266 11.66 6.48 11.71
N HIS A 267 12.30 5.42 12.21
CA HIS A 267 13.63 5.55 12.84
C HIS A 267 14.70 5.87 11.78
N LEU A 268 14.72 5.12 10.69
CA LEU A 268 15.64 5.36 9.56
C LEU A 268 15.33 6.70 8.89
N PHE A 269 14.04 7.01 8.68
CA PHE A 269 13.64 8.34 8.17
C PHE A 269 14.27 9.49 8.97
N LEU A 270 14.18 9.44 10.31
CA LEU A 270 14.72 10.50 11.16
C LEU A 270 16.25 10.59 11.08
N ALA A 271 16.92 9.46 11.02
CA ALA A 271 18.39 9.41 10.89
C ALA A 271 18.84 10.01 9.55
N ASP A 272 18.16 9.71 8.45
CA ASP A 272 18.47 10.24 7.13
C ASP A 272 18.16 11.74 7.06
N TRP A 273 16.98 12.15 7.55
CA TRP A 273 16.61 13.56 7.58
C TRP A 273 17.62 14.42 8.34
N GLU A 274 18.10 13.92 9.48
CA GLU A 274 19.13 14.60 10.28
C GLU A 274 20.46 14.71 9.53
N ALA A 275 20.84 13.67 8.78
CA ALA A 275 22.09 13.62 8.02
C ALA A 275 22.04 14.43 6.72
N TYR A 276 20.86 14.77 6.18
CA TYR A 276 20.75 15.48 4.90
C TYR A 276 21.26 16.93 5.03
N PRO A 277 22.08 17.40 4.07
CA PRO A 277 22.43 18.81 3.97
C PRO A 277 21.20 19.65 3.53
N ASP A 278 21.23 20.95 3.79
CA ASP A 278 20.14 21.87 3.49
C ASP A 278 19.71 21.83 2.01
N ALA A 279 20.66 21.68 1.09
CA ALA A 279 20.37 21.56 -0.33
C ALA A 279 19.48 20.36 -0.68
N ALA A 280 19.69 19.22 -0.03
CA ALA A 280 18.85 18.04 -0.23
C ALA A 280 17.47 18.24 0.40
N ARG A 281 17.38 18.76 1.64
CA ARG A 281 16.10 19.07 2.29
C ARG A 281 15.29 20.09 1.46
N ALA A 282 15.93 21.11 0.91
CA ALA A 282 15.27 22.13 0.07
C ALA A 282 14.77 21.58 -1.28
N ALA A 283 15.32 20.47 -1.76
CA ALA A 283 14.89 19.83 -3.00
C ALA A 283 13.68 18.89 -2.81
N ILE A 284 13.32 18.55 -1.56
CA ILE A 284 12.21 17.64 -1.24
C ILE A 284 10.89 18.42 -1.22
N GLY A 285 9.94 18.01 -2.06
CA GLY A 285 8.59 18.59 -2.12
C GLY A 285 7.50 17.73 -1.45
N GLN A 286 7.84 16.49 -1.05
CA GLN A 286 6.98 15.60 -0.31
C GLN A 286 7.82 14.67 0.58
N LEU A 287 7.40 14.46 1.81
CA LEU A 287 8.01 13.47 2.70
C LEU A 287 7.28 12.14 2.53
N ASN A 288 8.04 11.08 2.27
CA ASN A 288 7.56 9.71 2.21
C ASN A 288 8.20 8.89 3.33
N VAL A 289 7.38 8.10 4.04
CA VAL A 289 7.85 7.14 5.05
C VAL A 289 7.00 5.88 4.97
N HIS A 290 7.64 4.72 5.09
CA HIS A 290 6.95 3.46 5.32
C HIS A 290 6.71 3.25 6.82
N SER A 291 5.80 2.37 7.17
CA SER A 291 5.47 2.09 8.56
C SER A 291 5.69 0.63 8.97
N TYR A 292 6.74 -0.02 8.42
CA TYR A 292 7.13 -1.39 8.78
C TYR A 292 7.74 -1.51 10.19
N GLY A 293 7.83 -0.45 10.91
CA GLY A 293 8.17 -0.39 12.34
C GLY A 293 7.43 0.76 12.99
N VAL A 294 6.90 0.54 14.18
CA VAL A 294 6.02 1.48 14.89
C VAL A 294 6.74 2.41 15.86
N VAL A 295 8.03 2.66 15.66
CA VAL A 295 8.87 3.46 16.53
C VAL A 295 9.00 4.88 15.99
N ASN A 296 8.89 5.90 16.86
CA ASN A 296 9.13 7.32 16.54
C ASN A 296 8.24 7.95 15.43
N GLN A 297 7.07 7.40 15.15
CA GLN A 297 6.14 7.94 14.16
C GLN A 297 5.80 9.42 14.38
N THR A 298 5.64 9.83 15.65
CA THR A 298 5.39 11.24 16.01
C THR A 298 6.55 12.15 15.66
N GLY A 299 7.80 11.67 15.71
CA GLY A 299 8.96 12.43 15.29
C GLY A 299 8.92 12.79 13.80
N VAL A 300 8.50 11.86 12.95
CA VAL A 300 8.33 12.11 11.50
C VAL A 300 7.22 13.14 11.25
N ARG A 301 6.08 13.00 11.94
CA ARG A 301 5.01 14.01 11.92
C ARG A 301 5.54 15.40 12.30
N ASP A 302 6.36 15.46 13.35
CA ASP A 302 6.88 16.74 13.86
C ASP A 302 7.88 17.36 12.85
N VAL A 303 8.67 16.55 12.14
CA VAL A 303 9.48 17.00 10.99
C VAL A 303 8.58 17.59 9.89
N ALA A 304 7.51 16.91 9.52
CA ALA A 304 6.59 17.39 8.50
C ALA A 304 5.93 18.72 8.89
N ARG A 305 5.51 18.85 10.14
CA ARG A 305 4.92 20.09 10.68
C ARG A 305 5.93 21.23 10.72
N ALA A 306 7.15 20.97 11.16
CA ALA A 306 8.20 21.98 11.27
C ALA A 306 8.69 22.47 9.90
N SER A 307 8.79 21.57 8.91
CA SER A 307 9.20 21.90 7.56
C SER A 307 8.07 22.45 6.67
N GLY A 308 6.81 22.21 7.05
CA GLY A 308 5.65 22.53 6.21
C GLY A 308 5.52 21.65 4.97
N ILE A 309 6.30 20.56 4.87
CA ILE A 309 6.29 19.64 3.74
C ILE A 309 5.21 18.58 3.99
N ARG A 310 4.45 18.25 2.95
CA ARG A 310 3.42 17.22 2.97
C ARG A 310 4.03 15.86 3.32
N LEU A 311 3.39 15.10 4.23
CA LEU A 311 3.81 13.76 4.63
C LEU A 311 2.85 12.72 4.05
N TRP A 312 3.40 11.68 3.42
CA TRP A 312 2.70 10.44 3.09
C TRP A 312 3.24 9.29 3.93
N MET A 313 2.33 8.44 4.40
CA MET A 313 2.65 7.05 4.69
C MET A 313 2.62 6.31 3.33
N SER A 314 3.80 6.15 2.73
CA SER A 314 3.94 5.82 1.32
C SER A 314 3.93 4.33 1.03
N GLU A 315 4.11 3.49 2.07
CA GLU A 315 4.10 2.04 1.91
C GLU A 315 3.89 1.29 3.22
N ASN A 316 2.94 0.36 3.23
CA ASN A 316 2.80 -0.68 4.24
C ASN A 316 1.89 -1.81 3.74
N ASP A 317 2.15 -3.03 4.17
CA ASP A 317 1.33 -4.21 3.86
C ASP A 317 0.95 -5.03 5.07
N THR A 318 1.33 -4.58 6.25
CA THR A 318 1.36 -5.39 7.46
C THR A 318 0.09 -6.19 7.70
N PRO A 319 0.21 -7.49 7.92
CA PRO A 319 -0.06 -7.97 9.24
C PRO A 319 1.21 -8.47 9.91
N LEU A 320 1.41 -8.09 11.13
CA LEU A 320 2.36 -8.73 12.05
C LEU A 320 1.84 -10.10 12.51
N ASP A 321 0.83 -10.63 11.84
CA ASP A 321 0.17 -11.87 12.24
C ASP A 321 1.07 -13.06 11.95
N LYS A 322 1.50 -13.73 13.01
CA LYS A 322 2.32 -14.94 12.97
C LYS A 322 1.51 -16.22 12.75
N ASP A 323 0.18 -16.11 12.68
CA ASP A 323 -0.69 -17.27 12.48
C ASP A 323 -0.71 -17.72 11.03
N PRO A 324 -0.83 -19.04 10.77
CA PRO A 324 -1.06 -19.52 9.42
C PRO A 324 -2.36 -18.92 8.90
N GLU A 325 -2.26 -18.23 7.83
CA GLU A 325 -3.16 -17.25 7.39
C GLU A 325 -4.46 -17.81 6.85
N SER A 326 -5.52 -17.51 7.53
CA SER A 326 -6.86 -17.61 6.98
C SER A 326 -7.15 -16.37 6.13
N LEU A 327 -7.39 -16.54 4.82
CA LEU A 327 -7.78 -15.44 3.93
C LEU A 327 -9.07 -14.75 4.37
N ASP A 328 -9.92 -15.47 5.08
CA ASP A 328 -11.26 -15.02 5.50
C ASP A 328 -11.42 -14.84 7.01
N GLY A 329 -10.39 -15.19 7.79
CA GLY A 329 -10.36 -15.00 9.24
C GLY A 329 -10.18 -13.54 9.65
N MET A 330 -10.47 -13.22 10.92
CA MET A 330 -10.43 -11.84 11.42
C MET A 330 -9.09 -11.43 12.06
N ASN A 331 -8.12 -12.32 12.25
CA ASN A 331 -6.84 -11.94 12.86
C ASN A 331 -6.10 -10.91 11.99
N SER A 332 -5.85 -11.25 10.74
CA SER A 332 -5.16 -10.39 9.78
C SER A 332 -5.89 -9.06 9.51
N PRO A 333 -7.22 -9.04 9.25
CA PRO A 333 -7.97 -7.79 9.13
C PRO A 333 -7.90 -6.88 10.35
N LEU A 334 -7.97 -7.42 11.57
CA LEU A 334 -7.89 -6.63 12.80
C LEU A 334 -6.49 -6.04 12.97
N ALA A 335 -5.44 -6.85 12.86
CA ALA A 335 -4.06 -6.35 12.96
C ALA A 335 -3.77 -5.27 11.90
N PHE A 336 -4.25 -5.45 10.67
CA PHE A 336 -4.15 -4.45 9.62
C PHE A 336 -4.89 -3.16 9.98
N ALA A 337 -6.14 -3.25 10.44
CA ALA A 337 -6.94 -2.08 10.79
C ALA A 337 -6.36 -1.32 11.99
N GLU A 338 -5.86 -2.03 13.01
CA GLU A 338 -5.15 -1.44 14.16
C GLU A 338 -3.91 -0.68 13.71
N HIS A 339 -3.15 -1.23 12.76
CA HIS A 339 -1.99 -0.56 12.18
C HIS A 339 -2.37 0.73 11.43
N VAL A 340 -3.40 0.68 10.58
CA VAL A 340 -3.89 1.87 9.87
C VAL A 340 -4.37 2.95 10.86
N VAL A 341 -5.12 2.57 11.91
CA VAL A 341 -5.56 3.51 12.96
C VAL A 341 -4.34 4.16 13.62
N MET A 342 -3.32 3.38 13.95
CA MET A 342 -2.10 3.87 14.58
C MET A 342 -1.36 4.86 13.68
N ASP A 343 -1.18 4.54 12.40
CA ASP A 343 -0.54 5.43 11.42
C ASP A 343 -1.29 6.76 11.30
N LEU A 344 -2.60 6.70 11.08
CA LEU A 344 -3.41 7.91 10.93
C LEU A 344 -3.39 8.81 12.19
N LYS A 345 -3.27 8.21 13.38
CA LYS A 345 -3.22 8.96 14.65
C LYS A 345 -1.83 9.49 14.98
N ARG A 346 -0.75 8.80 14.60
CA ARG A 346 0.62 9.13 15.01
C ARG A 346 1.41 9.88 13.95
N LEU A 347 1.33 9.43 12.69
CA LEU A 347 1.96 10.12 11.57
C LEU A 347 1.11 11.32 11.11
N GLU A 348 -0.21 11.25 11.21
CA GLU A 348 -1.16 12.22 10.64
C GLU A 348 -0.86 12.48 9.16
N PRO A 349 -0.73 11.44 8.32
CA PRO A 349 -0.29 11.60 6.95
C PRO A 349 -1.39 12.20 6.08
N ALA A 350 -0.99 12.92 5.03
CA ALA A 350 -1.92 13.42 4.03
C ALA A 350 -2.45 12.30 3.10
N ALA A 351 -1.75 11.17 2.99
CA ALA A 351 -2.19 9.98 2.26
C ALA A 351 -1.63 8.71 2.90
N TRP A 352 -2.32 7.60 2.66
CA TRP A 352 -1.89 6.27 3.08
C TRP A 352 -1.87 5.33 1.88
N VAL A 353 -0.74 4.68 1.60
CA VAL A 353 -0.53 3.85 0.40
C VAL A 353 -0.16 2.43 0.80
N PHE A 354 -0.93 1.48 0.28
CA PHE A 354 -0.69 0.05 0.46
C PHE A 354 0.50 -0.42 -0.39
N TRP A 355 1.28 -1.44 0.08
CA TRP A 355 2.42 -1.93 -0.67
C TRP A 355 1.99 -2.54 -2.01
N GLN A 356 1.36 -3.74 -1.99
CA GLN A 356 0.84 -4.34 -3.20
C GLN A 356 -0.56 -4.94 -2.97
N ALA A 357 -1.49 -4.50 -3.80
CA ALA A 357 -2.88 -4.86 -3.64
C ALA A 357 -3.18 -6.34 -3.93
N VAL A 358 -2.43 -6.94 -4.85
CA VAL A 358 -2.59 -8.34 -5.25
C VAL A 358 -1.33 -9.13 -4.98
N GLU A 359 -1.48 -10.30 -4.36
CA GLU A 359 -0.37 -11.23 -4.10
C GLU A 359 -0.69 -12.63 -4.62
N ASP A 360 0.38 -13.40 -4.87
CA ASP A 360 0.28 -14.76 -5.40
C ASP A 360 -0.40 -15.71 -4.39
N LEU A 361 -1.35 -16.49 -4.86
CA LEU A 361 -2.00 -17.55 -4.09
C LEU A 361 -1.02 -18.56 -3.48
N SER A 362 0.08 -18.86 -4.19
CA SER A 362 1.06 -19.85 -3.77
C SER A 362 1.91 -19.40 -2.57
N THR A 363 1.97 -18.09 -2.27
CA THR A 363 2.72 -17.59 -1.11
C THR A 363 2.05 -17.94 0.23
N ARG A 364 0.84 -18.47 0.17
CA ARG A 364 0.03 -18.86 1.31
C ARG A 364 0.53 -20.12 2.02
N GLU A 365 1.11 -21.09 1.30
CA GLU A 365 1.39 -22.41 1.85
C GLU A 365 2.68 -22.43 2.70
N GLY A 366 2.50 -22.56 4.03
CA GLY A 366 3.56 -22.97 4.95
C GLY A 366 4.58 -21.90 5.35
N LYS A 367 4.36 -20.62 5.03
CA LYS A 367 5.24 -19.52 5.47
C LYS A 367 4.47 -18.51 6.31
N PRO A 368 4.66 -18.47 7.64
CA PRO A 368 4.11 -17.42 8.48
C PRO A 368 4.54 -16.04 7.97
N GLY A 369 3.61 -15.10 7.88
CA GLY A 369 3.88 -13.70 7.55
C GLY A 369 3.95 -13.36 6.07
N SER A 370 3.44 -14.20 5.16
CA SER A 370 3.46 -13.93 3.72
C SER A 370 2.11 -13.54 3.10
N ASN A 371 1.16 -13.04 3.86
CA ASN A 371 -0.14 -12.58 3.34
C ASN A 371 -0.19 -11.06 3.21
N TRP A 372 0.45 -10.55 2.22
CA TRP A 372 0.48 -9.11 2.02
C TRP A 372 -0.77 -8.60 1.30
N GLY A 373 -1.21 -9.25 0.23
CA GLY A 373 -2.29 -8.75 -0.60
C GLY A 373 -3.65 -8.57 0.08
N LEU A 374 -4.42 -7.62 -0.40
CA LEU A 374 -5.87 -7.51 -0.13
C LEU A 374 -6.67 -8.48 -0.99
N VAL A 375 -6.09 -8.84 -2.13
CA VAL A 375 -6.57 -9.85 -3.06
C VAL A 375 -5.46 -10.86 -3.29
N LYS A 376 -5.81 -12.14 -3.28
CA LYS A 376 -4.93 -13.23 -3.68
C LYS A 376 -5.31 -13.68 -5.08
N ALA A 377 -4.32 -13.83 -5.95
CA ALA A 377 -4.55 -14.26 -7.32
C ALA A 377 -3.48 -15.23 -7.80
N ASP A 378 -3.78 -16.03 -8.80
CA ASP A 378 -2.82 -16.95 -9.41
C ASP A 378 -1.89 -16.18 -10.36
N LEU A 379 -0.84 -15.58 -9.79
CA LEU A 379 0.15 -14.81 -10.56
C LEU A 379 1.11 -15.70 -11.37
N ARG A 380 1.09 -17.02 -11.17
CA ARG A 380 1.95 -18.00 -11.87
C ARG A 380 1.21 -18.81 -12.91
N GLY A 381 -0.09 -18.61 -13.03
CA GLY A 381 -0.90 -19.25 -14.05
C GLY A 381 -0.50 -18.82 -15.47
N PRO A 382 -0.97 -19.53 -16.49
CA PRO A 382 -0.69 -19.19 -17.88
C PRO A 382 -1.25 -17.80 -18.20
N PRO A 383 -0.56 -16.98 -19.00
CA PRO A 383 -0.99 -15.61 -19.30
C PRO A 383 -2.42 -15.49 -19.85
N GLU A 384 -2.91 -16.53 -20.51
CA GLU A 384 -4.24 -16.60 -21.12
C GLU A 384 -5.36 -16.85 -20.10
N GLY A 385 -5.03 -17.18 -18.84
CA GLY A 385 -6.00 -17.49 -17.79
C GLY A 385 -6.72 -18.82 -17.99
N PRO A 386 -7.82 -19.08 -17.30
CA PRO A 386 -8.40 -18.19 -16.28
C PRO A 386 -7.57 -18.13 -15.00
N HIS A 387 -7.54 -16.97 -14.36
CA HIS A 387 -6.84 -16.78 -13.10
C HIS A 387 -7.80 -16.79 -11.91
N ALA A 388 -7.48 -17.58 -10.88
CA ALA A 388 -8.22 -17.52 -9.63
C ALA A 388 -7.96 -16.18 -8.95
N ILE A 389 -9.03 -15.51 -8.53
CA ILE A 389 -9.01 -14.23 -7.82
C ILE A 389 -9.83 -14.37 -6.54
N HIS A 390 -9.20 -14.26 -5.39
CA HIS A 390 -9.82 -14.33 -4.07
C HIS A 390 -9.71 -12.98 -3.35
N VAL A 391 -10.86 -12.39 -3.03
CA VAL A 391 -10.93 -11.15 -2.23
C VAL A 391 -10.87 -11.53 -0.76
N THR A 392 -9.83 -11.10 -0.04
CA THR A 392 -9.60 -11.49 1.35
C THR A 392 -10.43 -10.67 2.34
N ALA A 393 -10.50 -11.11 3.60
CA ALA A 393 -11.14 -10.33 4.65
C ALA A 393 -10.43 -8.98 4.92
N LYS A 394 -9.11 -8.85 4.66
CA LYS A 394 -8.37 -7.58 4.73
C LYS A 394 -8.87 -6.53 3.73
N TYR A 395 -9.31 -6.95 2.56
CA TYR A 395 -9.92 -6.03 1.59
C TYR A 395 -11.10 -5.28 2.21
N HIS A 396 -11.93 -5.99 2.97
CA HIS A 396 -13.07 -5.38 3.65
C HIS A 396 -12.65 -4.52 4.84
N ALA A 397 -11.55 -4.85 5.52
CA ALA A 397 -10.95 -3.98 6.53
C ALA A 397 -10.47 -2.66 5.91
N MET A 398 -9.74 -2.72 4.78
CA MET A 398 -9.33 -1.52 4.04
C MET A 398 -10.53 -0.68 3.58
N ALA A 399 -11.62 -1.32 3.19
CA ALA A 399 -12.83 -0.63 2.75
C ALA A 399 -13.52 0.19 3.85
N HIS A 400 -13.35 -0.16 5.15
CA HIS A 400 -13.82 0.68 6.26
C HIS A 400 -13.14 2.06 6.31
N PHE A 401 -11.92 2.14 5.82
CA PHE A 401 -11.19 3.40 5.73
C PHE A 401 -11.44 4.07 4.37
N SER A 402 -11.08 3.41 3.28
CA SER A 402 -10.98 4.07 1.99
C SER A 402 -12.33 4.45 1.34
N ARG A 403 -13.40 3.72 1.64
CA ARG A 403 -14.74 4.04 1.13
C ARG A 403 -15.42 5.16 1.90
N TYR A 404 -15.00 5.43 3.14
CA TYR A 404 -15.64 6.39 4.01
C TYR A 404 -14.78 7.64 4.24
N ILE A 405 -13.48 7.50 4.45
CA ILE A 405 -12.54 8.63 4.54
C ILE A 405 -12.06 8.94 3.12
N ARG A 406 -12.74 9.88 2.47
CA ARG A 406 -12.52 10.21 1.06
C ARG A 406 -11.51 11.36 0.89
N PRO A 407 -10.93 11.56 -0.31
CA PRO A 407 -10.14 12.75 -0.60
C PRO A 407 -10.88 14.03 -0.21
N GLY A 408 -10.17 14.95 0.44
CA GLY A 408 -10.72 16.20 0.96
C GLY A 408 -11.22 16.12 2.41
N TYR A 409 -11.48 14.92 2.96
CA TYR A 409 -11.77 14.79 4.39
C TYR A 409 -10.57 15.23 5.22
N ARG A 410 -10.78 15.61 6.45
CA ARG A 410 -9.73 16.04 7.37
C ARG A 410 -9.69 15.12 8.59
N LEU A 411 -8.55 14.50 8.83
CA LEU A 411 -8.37 13.66 10.00
C LEU A 411 -8.63 14.49 11.25
N THR A 412 -9.47 13.96 12.14
CA THR A 412 -9.93 14.65 13.36
C THR A 412 -9.51 13.83 14.57
N PRO A 413 -8.82 14.43 15.55
CA PRO A 413 -8.42 13.71 16.77
C PRO A 413 -9.64 13.16 17.52
N VAL A 414 -9.53 11.91 17.98
CA VAL A 414 -10.49 11.22 18.84
C VAL A 414 -9.74 10.71 20.06
N ASP A 415 -10.33 10.83 21.25
CA ASP A 415 -9.71 10.49 22.55
C ASP A 415 -9.66 8.97 22.85
N ASP A 416 -10.05 8.13 21.90
CA ASP A 416 -9.96 6.67 21.96
C ASP A 416 -8.82 6.15 21.09
N LEU A 417 -8.04 5.18 21.59
CA LEU A 417 -6.84 4.68 20.89
C LEU A 417 -7.18 3.81 19.68
N ASP A 418 -8.32 3.14 19.72
CA ASP A 418 -8.77 2.19 18.70
C ASP A 418 -9.68 2.86 17.64
N THR A 419 -9.80 4.18 17.69
CA THR A 419 -10.68 4.96 16.80
C THR A 419 -9.93 6.06 16.05
N VAL A 420 -10.15 6.14 14.75
CA VAL A 420 -9.78 7.31 13.94
C VAL A 420 -11.02 8.05 13.48
N GLY A 421 -10.96 9.38 13.48
CA GLY A 421 -12.02 10.27 13.00
C GLY A 421 -11.61 11.03 11.74
N ALA A 422 -12.60 11.32 10.88
CA ALA A 422 -12.41 12.19 9.72
C ALA A 422 -13.67 13.00 9.44
N LEU A 423 -13.52 14.31 9.29
CA LEU A 423 -14.59 15.27 9.03
C LEU A 423 -14.64 15.59 7.53
N SER A 424 -15.83 15.55 6.95
CA SER A 424 -16.04 15.93 5.53
C SER A 424 -15.66 17.40 5.26
N PRO A 425 -15.36 17.75 4.00
CA PRO A 425 -14.95 19.13 3.65
C PRO A 425 -15.95 20.20 4.06
N ASP A 426 -17.23 19.90 3.98
CA ASP A 426 -18.34 20.80 4.37
C ASP A 426 -18.68 20.76 5.86
N GLY A 427 -18.05 19.85 6.64
CA GLY A 427 -18.31 19.66 8.06
C GLY A 427 -19.65 19.01 8.38
N ALA A 428 -20.38 18.50 7.41
CA ALA A 428 -21.71 17.92 7.58
C ALA A 428 -21.68 16.42 7.90
N GLU A 429 -20.59 15.72 7.57
CA GLU A 429 -20.41 14.30 7.86
C GLU A 429 -19.11 14.05 8.66
N LEU A 430 -19.23 13.24 9.70
CA LEU A 430 -18.10 12.74 10.49
C LEU A 430 -18.06 11.22 10.37
N VAL A 431 -16.93 10.70 9.98
CA VAL A 431 -16.64 9.26 9.92
C VAL A 431 -15.77 8.87 11.10
N LEU A 432 -16.18 7.85 11.84
CA LEU A 432 -15.40 7.24 12.90
C LEU A 432 -15.19 5.76 12.54
N VAL A 433 -13.93 5.35 12.36
CA VAL A 433 -13.57 3.93 12.17
C VAL A 433 -13.01 3.42 13.49
N HIS A 434 -13.70 2.44 14.08
CA HIS A 434 -13.30 1.81 15.36
C HIS A 434 -12.95 0.35 15.17
N VAL A 435 -11.86 -0.09 15.79
CA VAL A 435 -11.39 -1.48 15.78
C VAL A 435 -11.62 -2.10 17.16
N ASN A 436 -12.56 -3.02 17.25
CA ASN A 436 -12.75 -3.82 18.45
C ASN A 436 -11.98 -5.14 18.36
N GLY A 437 -10.68 -5.13 18.68
CA GLY A 437 -9.84 -6.34 18.75
C GLY A 437 -10.17 -7.25 19.95
N GLY A 438 -10.98 -6.77 20.92
CA GLY A 438 -11.30 -7.47 22.16
C GLY A 438 -12.41 -8.51 22.01
N ILE A 439 -12.66 -9.22 23.13
CA ILE A 439 -13.67 -10.29 23.22
C ILE A 439 -15.02 -9.80 23.76
N MET A 440 -15.12 -8.53 24.17
CA MET A 440 -16.35 -7.94 24.68
C MET A 440 -16.96 -7.00 23.63
N PRO A 441 -18.30 -6.95 23.50
CA PRO A 441 -18.95 -5.92 22.70
C PRO A 441 -18.71 -4.54 23.30
N ARG A 442 -18.59 -3.50 22.45
CA ARG A 442 -18.36 -2.10 22.85
C ARG A 442 -19.53 -1.23 22.38
N ASP A 443 -20.19 -0.56 23.30
CA ASP A 443 -21.21 0.45 22.97
C ASP A 443 -20.53 1.80 22.76
N LEU A 444 -20.52 2.27 21.50
CA LEU A 444 -19.81 3.46 21.06
C LEU A 444 -20.69 4.71 21.23
N VAL A 445 -20.49 5.45 22.29
CA VAL A 445 -21.23 6.66 22.61
C VAL A 445 -20.53 7.89 22.07
N THR A 446 -21.20 8.65 21.20
CA THR A 446 -20.68 9.92 20.67
C THR A 446 -21.50 11.09 21.24
N PRO A 447 -20.95 11.98 22.11
CA PRO A 447 -21.67 13.07 22.71
C PRO A 447 -21.82 14.28 21.77
N LEU A 448 -22.37 14.05 20.58
CA LEU A 448 -22.59 15.06 19.55
C LEU A 448 -24.09 15.32 19.38
N ALA A 449 -24.58 16.44 19.98
CA ALA A 449 -25.97 16.82 19.86
C ALA A 449 -26.33 17.21 18.42
N GLY A 450 -27.51 16.74 17.94
CA GLY A 450 -27.97 17.02 16.58
C GLY A 450 -27.32 16.21 15.48
N TRP A 451 -26.56 15.13 15.81
CA TRP A 451 -26.01 14.22 14.84
C TRP A 451 -26.75 12.87 14.88
N SER A 452 -27.06 12.34 13.70
CA SER A 452 -27.60 10.98 13.53
C SER A 452 -26.49 10.04 13.09
N ALA A 453 -26.50 8.79 13.57
CA ALA A 453 -25.47 7.80 13.26
C ALA A 453 -26.04 6.61 12.48
N ARG A 454 -25.29 6.10 11.52
CA ARG A 454 -25.45 4.78 10.93
C ARG A 454 -24.14 4.01 11.06
N MET A 455 -24.22 2.70 11.24
CA MET A 455 -23.04 1.86 11.43
C MET A 455 -22.98 0.72 10.42
N VAL A 456 -21.76 0.41 9.96
CA VAL A 456 -21.46 -0.79 9.18
C VAL A 456 -20.39 -1.61 9.90
N VAL A 457 -20.41 -2.94 9.70
CA VAL A 457 -19.51 -3.88 10.40
C VAL A 457 -18.87 -4.87 9.44
N THR A 458 -17.63 -5.20 9.73
CA THR A 458 -16.94 -6.40 9.27
C THR A 458 -16.50 -7.22 10.47
N ASP A 459 -16.89 -8.50 10.49
CA ASP A 459 -16.51 -9.49 11.51
C ASP A 459 -16.39 -10.89 10.88
N ALA A 460 -16.38 -11.94 11.69
CA ALA A 460 -16.24 -13.32 11.22
C ALA A 460 -17.29 -13.74 10.17
N THR A 461 -18.48 -13.11 10.16
CA THR A 461 -19.62 -13.52 9.32
C THR A 461 -20.12 -12.42 8.39
N ARG A 462 -19.74 -11.16 8.63
CA ARG A 462 -20.24 -9.99 7.92
C ARG A 462 -19.11 -9.24 7.23
N ARG A 463 -19.40 -8.65 6.07
CA ARG A 463 -18.46 -7.83 5.29
C ARG A 463 -19.13 -6.51 4.93
N LEU A 464 -18.76 -5.40 5.58
CA LEU A 464 -19.33 -4.05 5.39
C LEU A 464 -20.88 -4.04 5.45
N GLN A 465 -21.46 -4.83 6.32
CA GLN A 465 -22.92 -4.90 6.44
C GLN A 465 -23.45 -3.83 7.38
N PRO A 466 -24.55 -3.14 7.03
CA PRO A 466 -25.24 -2.24 7.95
C PRO A 466 -25.75 -3.00 9.17
N ILE A 467 -25.60 -2.40 10.35
CA ILE A 467 -26.19 -2.90 11.61
C ILE A 467 -26.89 -1.77 12.36
N ALA A 468 -27.91 -2.14 13.12
CA ALA A 468 -28.64 -1.19 13.94
C ALA A 468 -27.89 -0.87 15.25
N GLY A 469 -28.06 0.36 15.74
CA GLY A 469 -27.45 0.82 17.01
C GLY A 469 -25.98 1.15 16.89
N THR A 470 -25.31 1.21 18.05
CA THR A 470 -23.93 1.67 18.22
C THR A 470 -23.00 0.62 18.82
N VAL A 471 -23.47 -0.62 18.98
CA VAL A 471 -22.69 -1.70 19.61
C VAL A 471 -21.78 -2.36 18.60
N ALA A 472 -20.47 -2.14 18.71
CA ALA A 472 -19.43 -2.86 17.96
C ALA A 472 -19.27 -4.28 18.53
N PRO A 473 -19.51 -5.34 17.73
CA PRO A 473 -19.33 -6.72 18.18
C PRO A 473 -17.87 -7.01 18.58
N PRO A 474 -17.63 -8.08 19.35
CA PRO A 474 -16.27 -8.54 19.59
C PRO A 474 -15.54 -8.86 18.26
N ARG A 475 -14.24 -8.63 18.23
CA ARG A 475 -13.39 -8.94 17.08
C ARG A 475 -13.97 -8.42 15.76
N SER A 476 -14.26 -7.13 15.71
CA SER A 476 -14.88 -6.48 14.57
C SER A 476 -14.22 -5.15 14.22
N ILE A 477 -14.41 -4.72 12.99
CA ILE A 477 -14.13 -3.38 12.52
C ILE A 477 -15.48 -2.73 12.20
N VAL A 478 -15.72 -1.55 12.74
CA VAL A 478 -16.96 -0.81 12.49
C VAL A 478 -16.66 0.60 11.98
N THR A 479 -17.52 1.09 11.11
CA THR A 479 -17.52 2.49 10.70
C THR A 479 -18.86 3.11 11.09
N LEU A 480 -18.78 4.16 11.93
CA LEU A 480 -19.91 5.04 12.21
C LEU A 480 -19.83 6.23 11.27
N VAL A 481 -20.90 6.45 10.54
CA VAL A 481 -21.09 7.65 9.73
C VAL A 481 -22.12 8.49 10.42
N LEU A 482 -21.69 9.63 10.96
CA LEU A 482 -22.53 10.59 11.63
C LEU A 482 -22.84 11.74 10.68
N ARG A 483 -24.10 12.16 10.63
CA ARG A 483 -24.54 13.32 9.84
C ARG A 483 -25.19 14.34 10.72
N ARG A 484 -24.85 15.60 10.48
CA ARG A 484 -25.46 16.74 11.16
C ARG A 484 -26.89 16.90 10.64
N GLY A 485 -27.86 16.95 11.57
CA GLY A 485 -29.27 17.19 11.23
C GLY A 485 -29.56 18.63 10.87
#